data_52f89b460176ce865946bc380483edb0
#
_entry.id   52f89b460176ce865946bc380483edb0
#
_cell.length_a   1.000
_cell.length_b   1.000
_cell.length_c   1.000
_cell.angle_alpha   90.00
_cell.angle_beta   90.00
_cell.angle_gamma   90.00
#
_symmetry.space_group_name_H-M   'P 1'
#
loop_
_entity.id
_entity.type
_entity.pdbx_description
1 polymer ?
#
loop_
_entity_poly.entity_id
_entity_poly.type
_entity_poly.pdbx_seq_one_letter_code
_entity_poly.pdbx_strand_id
1 'polypeptide(L)'
;GTPNNDQSESVSLHRLFGDKMPLVSSTKAFTGHTTSASGGIEAVICILAMQNRFVPASLGWEHQMEGGITPSPGVADITLEHVLCNSFGFGGNDSALLFSAHPTAAGVPEAGGDAEKEVKVLSRIEITSEDELSGIRRYVRPLDARRMGKLMKSSLLSSLEALAQA
;
A
#
# COMPACT_ATOMS: atom_id res chain seq x y z
N GLY A 1 -6.57 11.51 2.67
CA GLY A 1 -7.98 11.38 2.82
C GLY A 1 -8.79 12.30 1.93
N THR A 2 -9.86 11.76 1.45
CA THR A 2 -10.96 12.53 0.89
C THR A 2 -12.19 12.21 1.73
N PRO A 3 -13.18 13.11 1.83
CA PRO A 3 -14.39 12.87 2.62
C PRO A 3 -15.07 11.52 2.30
N ASN A 4 -15.14 11.17 1.02
CA ASN A 4 -15.73 9.90 0.58
C ASN A 4 -14.93 8.67 1.03
N ASN A 5 -13.60 8.73 0.93
CA ASN A 5 -12.72 7.65 1.40
C ASN A 5 -12.84 7.49 2.92
N ASP A 6 -12.73 8.58 3.66
CA ASP A 6 -12.74 8.57 5.11
C ASP A 6 -14.06 8.02 5.65
N GLN A 7 -15.18 8.36 5.01
CA GLN A 7 -16.50 7.80 5.35
C GLN A 7 -16.58 6.31 5.03
N SER A 8 -16.16 5.90 3.84
CA SER A 8 -16.26 4.49 3.40
C SER A 8 -15.37 3.59 4.25
N GLU A 9 -14.16 4.03 4.53
CA GLU A 9 -13.20 3.30 5.37
C GLU A 9 -13.71 3.19 6.82
N SER A 10 -14.21 4.29 7.40
CA SER A 10 -14.81 4.30 8.72
C SER A 10 -15.96 3.30 8.85
N VAL A 11 -16.89 3.32 7.89
CA VAL A 11 -18.02 2.37 7.88
C VAL A 11 -17.54 0.92 7.80
N SER A 12 -16.53 0.65 6.97
CA SER A 12 -15.99 -0.69 6.80
C SER A 12 -15.31 -1.20 8.07
N LEU A 13 -14.52 -0.37 8.72
CA LEU A 13 -13.84 -0.71 9.96
C LEU A 13 -14.81 -0.89 11.13
N HIS A 14 -15.84 -0.04 11.23
CA HIS A 14 -16.92 -0.23 12.22
C HIS A 14 -17.68 -1.55 12.01
N ARG A 15 -17.95 -1.94 10.77
CA ARG A 15 -18.58 -3.24 10.46
C ARG A 15 -17.70 -4.42 10.85
N LEU A 16 -16.38 -4.29 10.66
CA LEU A 16 -15.43 -5.37 10.93
C LEU A 16 -15.14 -5.53 12.43
N PHE A 17 -14.89 -4.43 13.13
CA PHE A 17 -14.38 -4.45 14.49
C PHE A 17 -15.42 -4.13 15.55
N GLY A 18 -16.53 -3.47 15.19
CA GLY A 18 -17.59 -3.08 16.14
C GLY A 18 -17.02 -2.28 17.32
N ASP A 19 -17.32 -2.74 18.53
CA ASP A 19 -16.86 -2.11 19.78
C ASP A 19 -15.39 -2.38 20.10
N LYS A 20 -14.71 -3.24 19.31
CA LYS A 20 -13.29 -3.60 19.50
C LYS A 20 -12.40 -2.90 18.48
N MET A 21 -12.67 -1.64 18.18
CA MET A 21 -11.90 -0.85 17.23
C MET A 21 -10.42 -0.83 17.61
N PRO A 22 -9.49 -1.24 16.72
CA PRO A 22 -8.06 -1.12 16.97
C PRO A 22 -7.61 0.35 16.90
N LEU A 23 -6.37 0.61 17.26
CA LEU A 23 -5.74 1.89 17.00
C LEU A 23 -5.57 2.07 15.49
N VAL A 24 -6.14 3.14 14.96
CA VAL A 24 -6.10 3.46 13.52
C VAL A 24 -5.20 4.67 13.29
N SER A 25 -4.31 4.58 12.32
CA SER A 25 -3.36 5.64 12.00
C SER A 25 -3.20 5.81 10.50
N SER A 26 -2.98 7.05 10.07
CA SER A 26 -2.52 7.37 8.72
C SER A 26 -1.23 8.17 8.78
N THR A 27 -0.23 7.71 8.03
CA THR A 27 1.09 8.36 7.99
C THR A 27 1.24 9.36 6.85
N LYS A 28 0.21 9.56 6.02
CA LYS A 28 0.27 10.44 4.84
C LYS A 28 0.55 11.91 5.17
N ALA A 29 0.28 12.36 6.42
CA ALA A 29 0.68 13.68 6.87
C ALA A 29 2.20 13.86 6.97
N PHE A 30 2.95 12.76 7.16
CA PHE A 30 4.42 12.76 7.18
C PHE A 30 5.02 12.48 5.81
N THR A 31 4.48 11.50 5.09
CA THR A 31 5.06 10.97 3.84
C THR A 31 4.54 11.69 2.60
N GLY A 32 3.42 12.38 2.71
CA GLY A 32 2.62 12.76 1.55
C GLY A 32 1.92 11.55 0.91
N HIS A 33 1.06 11.81 -0.05
CA HIS A 33 0.46 10.77 -0.86
C HIS A 33 1.35 10.45 -2.05
N THR A 34 2.11 9.38 -1.95
CA THR A 34 3.10 8.96 -2.96
C THR A 34 2.49 8.13 -4.11
N THR A 35 1.17 8.27 -4.32
CA THR A 35 0.43 7.58 -5.38
C THR A 35 0.67 6.06 -5.38
N SER A 36 1.26 5.51 -6.44
CA SER A 36 1.48 4.06 -6.59
C SER A 36 2.44 3.46 -5.54
N ALA A 37 3.28 4.27 -4.91
CA ALA A 37 4.22 3.80 -3.89
C ALA A 37 3.64 3.83 -2.47
N SER A 38 2.44 4.42 -2.26
CA SER A 38 1.87 4.62 -0.92
C SER A 38 1.76 3.32 -0.12
N GLY A 39 1.16 2.28 -0.70
CA GLY A 39 0.98 1.01 -0.02
C GLY A 39 2.29 0.35 0.38
N GLY A 40 3.32 0.42 -0.46
CA GLY A 40 4.64 -0.10 -0.13
C GLY A 40 5.33 0.65 1.01
N ILE A 41 5.24 1.98 1.01
CA ILE A 41 5.78 2.82 2.10
C ILE A 41 5.03 2.55 3.40
N GLU A 42 3.72 2.48 3.35
CA GLU A 42 2.88 2.19 4.51
C GLU A 42 3.15 0.80 5.09
N ALA A 43 3.37 -0.21 4.23
CA ALA A 43 3.78 -1.54 4.65
C ALA A 43 5.12 -1.54 5.41
N VAL A 44 6.11 -0.80 4.91
CA VAL A 44 7.40 -0.64 5.60
C VAL A 44 7.21 0.03 6.96
N ILE A 45 6.37 1.08 7.04
CA ILE A 45 6.07 1.75 8.31
C ILE A 45 5.38 0.81 9.29
N CYS A 46 4.45 -0.05 8.82
CA CYS A 46 3.82 -1.07 9.66
C CYS A 46 4.86 -2.02 10.27
N ILE A 47 5.81 -2.50 9.49
CA ILE A 47 6.89 -3.37 9.98
C ILE A 47 7.77 -2.64 11.00
N LEU A 48 8.16 -1.40 10.71
CA LEU A 48 8.96 -0.58 11.63
C LEU A 48 8.20 -0.29 12.93
N ALA A 49 6.90 -0.04 12.86
CA ALA A 49 6.04 0.16 14.02
C ALA A 49 6.01 -1.08 14.93
N MET A 50 5.89 -2.27 14.35
CA MET A 50 5.95 -3.54 15.10
C MET A 50 7.33 -3.76 15.72
N GLN A 51 8.41 -3.56 14.98
CA GLN A 51 9.78 -3.77 15.45
C GLN A 51 10.18 -2.79 16.56
N ASN A 52 9.74 -1.53 16.46
CA ASN A 52 10.10 -0.46 17.37
C ASN A 52 8.99 -0.13 18.38
N ARG A 53 7.94 -0.92 18.43
CA ARG A 53 6.89 -0.87 19.46
C ARG A 53 6.19 0.49 19.56
N PHE A 54 5.70 1.02 18.44
CA PHE A 54 4.95 2.27 18.40
C PHE A 54 3.76 2.22 17.43
N VAL A 55 2.78 3.09 17.65
CA VAL A 55 1.75 3.41 16.65
C VAL A 55 1.96 4.85 16.21
N PRO A 56 2.09 5.13 14.91
CA PRO A 56 2.24 6.49 14.41
C PRO A 56 1.07 7.38 14.80
N ALA A 57 1.34 8.66 15.03
CA ALA A 57 0.28 9.65 15.17
C ALA A 57 -0.34 9.97 13.79
N SER A 58 -1.64 10.20 13.76
CA SER A 58 -2.32 10.82 12.62
C SER A 58 -2.27 12.34 12.78
N LEU A 59 -1.31 12.99 12.16
CA LEU A 59 -1.16 14.45 12.24
C LEU A 59 -2.24 15.17 11.43
N GLY A 60 -2.59 16.38 11.89
CA GLY A 60 -3.51 17.26 11.17
C GLY A 60 -4.99 16.87 11.35
N TRP A 61 -5.31 15.91 12.21
CA TRP A 61 -6.68 15.63 12.58
C TRP A 61 -7.14 16.62 13.67
N GLU A 62 -8.18 17.39 13.39
CA GLU A 62 -8.70 18.42 14.28
C GLU A 62 -10.18 18.22 14.62
N HIS A 63 -10.95 17.70 13.67
CA HIS A 63 -12.39 17.59 13.83
C HIS A 63 -12.87 16.17 13.52
N GLN A 64 -13.68 15.65 14.43
CA GLN A 64 -14.34 14.36 14.26
C GLN A 64 -15.42 14.46 13.19
N MET A 65 -15.33 13.59 12.19
CA MET A 65 -16.38 13.38 11.21
C MET A 65 -17.53 12.57 11.85
N GLU A 66 -18.79 12.87 11.50
CA GLU A 66 -19.93 12.07 11.97
C GLU A 66 -19.77 10.61 11.54
N GLY A 67 -19.85 9.69 12.50
CA GLY A 67 -19.62 8.27 12.26
C GLY A 67 -18.20 7.91 11.88
N GLY A 68 -17.27 8.84 11.94
CA GLY A 68 -15.86 8.62 11.64
C GLY A 68 -15.10 7.92 12.75
N ILE A 69 -13.94 7.40 12.40
CA ILE A 69 -12.99 6.80 13.36
C ILE A 69 -12.19 7.90 14.03
N THR A 70 -11.93 7.77 15.32
CA THR A 70 -10.94 8.61 16.02
C THR A 70 -9.56 8.05 15.74
N PRO A 71 -8.70 8.78 15.01
CA PRO A 71 -7.37 8.29 14.70
C PRO A 71 -6.45 8.37 15.94
N SER A 72 -5.40 7.53 15.90
CA SER A 72 -4.40 7.47 16.97
C SER A 72 -3.65 8.79 17.13
N PRO A 73 -3.49 9.29 18.36
CA PRO A 73 -2.61 10.42 18.65
C PRO A 73 -1.11 10.07 18.61
N GLY A 74 -0.80 8.79 18.40
CA GLY A 74 0.51 8.19 18.55
C GLY A 74 0.67 7.53 19.93
N VAL A 75 1.23 6.32 19.91
CA VAL A 75 1.49 5.54 21.13
C VAL A 75 2.90 4.96 21.05
N ALA A 76 3.70 5.16 22.12
CA ALA A 76 5.01 4.56 22.26
C ALA A 76 4.95 3.35 23.23
N ASP A 77 5.97 2.49 23.15
CA ASP A 77 6.14 1.32 24.03
C ASP A 77 4.95 0.34 24.05
N ILE A 78 4.29 0.18 22.91
CA ILE A 78 3.19 -0.76 22.72
C ILE A 78 3.65 -1.98 21.92
N THR A 79 3.31 -3.18 22.41
CA THR A 79 3.52 -4.42 21.62
C THR A 79 2.40 -4.57 20.62
N LEU A 80 2.76 -4.73 19.37
CA LEU A 80 1.83 -4.93 18.25
C LEU A 80 1.94 -6.38 17.79
N GLU A 81 0.91 -7.17 18.09
CA GLU A 81 0.83 -8.58 17.65
C GLU A 81 0.40 -8.68 16.18
N HIS A 82 -0.51 -7.82 15.76
CA HIS A 82 -1.03 -7.75 14.41
C HIS A 82 -1.17 -6.31 13.95
N VAL A 83 -0.82 -6.05 12.68
CA VAL A 83 -1.03 -4.76 12.04
C VAL A 83 -1.66 -4.98 10.67
N LEU A 84 -2.80 -4.34 10.44
CA LEU A 84 -3.49 -4.33 9.15
C LEU A 84 -3.12 -3.07 8.38
N CYS A 85 -2.58 -3.25 7.18
CA CYS A 85 -2.27 -2.16 6.26
C CYS A 85 -3.24 -2.20 5.07
N ASN A 86 -4.07 -1.20 4.97
CA ASN A 86 -5.06 -1.09 3.89
C ASN A 86 -4.61 -0.08 2.85
N SER A 87 -4.80 -0.42 1.59
CA SER A 87 -4.56 0.47 0.46
C SER A 87 -5.74 0.42 -0.50
N PHE A 88 -6.38 1.57 -0.70
CA PHE A 88 -7.54 1.70 -1.57
C PHE A 88 -7.19 2.57 -2.77
N GLY A 89 -7.28 1.98 -3.96
CA GLY A 89 -6.94 2.64 -5.22
C GLY A 89 -8.16 3.03 -6.05
N PHE A 90 -8.05 4.13 -6.80
CA PHE A 90 -9.10 4.52 -7.75
C PHE A 90 -9.36 3.39 -8.75
N GLY A 91 -10.63 3.11 -8.98
CA GLY A 91 -11.07 2.03 -9.86
C GLY A 91 -11.28 0.69 -9.14
N GLY A 92 -11.20 0.67 -7.78
CA GLY A 92 -11.48 -0.53 -6.99
C GLY A 92 -10.32 -1.52 -6.93
N ASN A 93 -9.09 -1.05 -7.09
CA ASN A 93 -7.89 -1.85 -6.87
C ASN A 93 -7.48 -1.74 -5.40
N ASP A 94 -8.09 -2.57 -4.58
CA ASP A 94 -7.92 -2.53 -3.14
C ASP A 94 -7.04 -3.68 -2.67
N SER A 95 -6.23 -3.42 -1.65
CA SER A 95 -5.42 -4.44 -0.99
C SER A 95 -5.41 -4.26 0.52
N ALA A 96 -5.32 -5.37 1.23
CA ALA A 96 -5.14 -5.41 2.67
C ALA A 96 -4.03 -6.40 3.01
N LEU A 97 -3.02 -5.94 3.74
CA LEU A 97 -1.89 -6.75 4.20
C LEU A 97 -1.97 -6.88 5.72
N LEU A 98 -2.01 -8.11 6.21
CA LEU A 98 -1.94 -8.39 7.65
C LEU A 98 -0.52 -8.82 8.00
N PHE A 99 0.15 -8.02 8.81
CA PHE A 99 1.42 -8.36 9.43
C PHE A 99 1.20 -8.95 10.81
N SER A 100 1.94 -10.01 11.14
CA SER A 100 1.87 -10.69 12.43
C SER A 100 3.26 -10.84 13.03
N ALA A 101 3.40 -10.59 14.33
CA ALA A 101 4.68 -10.70 15.05
C ALA A 101 5.17 -12.16 15.12
N HIS A 102 4.23 -13.10 15.12
CA HIS A 102 4.53 -14.53 15.16
C HIS A 102 3.78 -15.26 14.06
N PRO A 103 4.33 -16.39 13.55
CA PRO A 103 3.60 -17.23 12.63
C PRO A 103 2.27 -17.64 13.27
N THR A 104 1.17 -17.34 12.62
CA THR A 104 -0.13 -17.83 13.06
C THR A 104 -0.21 -19.33 12.78
N ALA A 105 -0.49 -20.13 13.82
CA ALA A 105 -0.74 -21.57 13.69
C ALA A 105 -2.04 -21.89 12.94
N ALA A 106 -2.86 -20.90 12.62
CA ALA A 106 -3.97 -21.04 11.70
C ALA A 106 -3.37 -21.34 10.32
N GLY A 107 -3.38 -22.61 9.97
CA GLY A 107 -2.78 -23.12 8.75
C GLY A 107 -3.04 -22.18 7.58
N VAL A 108 -1.98 -21.69 6.99
CA VAL A 108 -2.03 -21.47 5.56
C VAL A 108 -2.72 -22.74 5.03
N PRO A 109 -3.87 -22.66 4.34
CA PRO A 109 -4.37 -23.83 3.67
C PRO A 109 -3.18 -24.35 2.90
N GLU A 110 -2.74 -25.58 3.20
CA GLU A 110 -1.77 -26.23 2.35
C GLU A 110 -2.37 -26.10 0.97
N ALA A 111 -1.81 -25.21 0.17
CA ALA A 111 -2.10 -25.15 -1.24
C ALA A 111 -1.71 -26.53 -1.71
N GLY A 112 -2.73 -27.37 -1.92
CA GLY A 112 -2.56 -28.80 -2.16
C GLY A 112 -1.45 -29.01 -3.15
N GLY A 113 -0.47 -29.76 -2.75
CA GLY A 113 0.67 -30.25 -3.46
C GLY A 113 1.16 -29.33 -4.57
N ASP A 114 2.25 -28.69 -4.32
CA ASP A 114 3.40 -28.65 -5.19
C ASP A 114 4.43 -27.69 -4.58
N ALA A 115 5.62 -28.19 -4.54
CA ALA A 115 6.86 -27.63 -4.02
C ALA A 115 6.89 -26.08 -3.90
N GLU A 116 7.56 -25.61 -2.86
CA GLU A 116 7.97 -24.22 -2.66
C GLU A 116 7.97 -23.45 -3.98
N LYS A 117 6.95 -22.64 -4.21
CA LYS A 117 6.96 -21.73 -5.36
C LYS A 117 8.03 -20.70 -5.07
N GLU A 118 9.25 -21.05 -5.46
CA GLU A 118 10.36 -20.12 -5.47
C GLU A 118 9.94 -18.92 -6.32
N VAL A 119 9.79 -17.75 -5.70
CA VAL A 119 9.53 -16.53 -6.42
C VAL A 119 10.79 -16.17 -7.19
N LYS A 120 10.77 -16.38 -8.50
CA LYS A 120 11.88 -16.02 -9.38
C LYS A 120 11.66 -14.65 -9.97
N VAL A 121 12.70 -13.82 -9.94
CA VAL A 121 12.72 -12.60 -10.75
C VAL A 121 13.07 -13.02 -12.17
N LEU A 122 12.08 -13.03 -13.06
CA LEU A 122 12.25 -13.46 -14.44
C LEU A 122 12.99 -12.41 -15.28
N SER A 123 12.75 -11.13 -14.98
CA SER A 123 13.45 -10.03 -15.63
C SER A 123 13.52 -8.80 -14.74
N ARG A 124 14.53 -7.96 -14.94
CA ARG A 124 14.68 -6.66 -14.29
C ARG A 124 15.06 -5.64 -15.33
N ILE A 125 14.26 -4.59 -15.46
CA ILE A 125 14.52 -3.47 -16.36
C ILE A 125 14.67 -2.21 -15.52
N GLU A 126 15.72 -1.44 -15.79
CA GLU A 126 15.99 -0.16 -15.18
C GLU A 126 16.03 0.93 -16.26
N ILE A 127 15.20 1.95 -16.13
CA ILE A 127 15.13 3.09 -17.05
C ILE A 127 15.84 4.27 -16.39
N THR A 128 17.03 4.60 -16.86
CA THR A 128 17.92 5.59 -16.23
C THR A 128 17.99 6.91 -16.98
N SER A 129 17.62 6.93 -18.25
CA SER A 129 17.70 8.13 -19.10
C SER A 129 16.36 8.53 -19.73
N GLU A 130 16.27 9.81 -20.15
CA GLU A 130 15.09 10.29 -20.88
C GLU A 130 14.99 9.73 -22.30
N ASP A 131 16.12 9.44 -22.91
CA ASP A 131 16.15 8.86 -24.26
C ASP A 131 15.55 7.47 -24.28
N GLU A 132 15.78 6.67 -23.22
CA GLU A 132 15.16 5.36 -23.06
C GLU A 132 13.64 5.45 -22.95
N LEU A 133 13.09 6.53 -22.39
CA LEU A 133 11.65 6.74 -22.30
C LEU A 133 10.96 6.83 -23.67
N SER A 134 11.69 7.11 -24.74
CA SER A 134 11.16 7.09 -26.10
C SER A 134 10.64 5.73 -26.51
N GLY A 135 11.17 4.64 -25.90
CA GLY A 135 10.75 3.26 -26.10
C GLY A 135 9.28 3.01 -25.78
N ILE A 136 8.64 3.84 -24.94
CA ILE A 136 7.22 3.74 -24.60
C ILE A 136 6.31 3.75 -25.85
N ARG A 137 6.76 4.40 -26.94
CA ARG A 137 6.00 4.48 -28.20
C ARG A 137 5.78 3.13 -28.89
N ARG A 138 6.50 2.09 -28.48
CA ARG A 138 6.27 0.70 -28.97
C ARG A 138 4.98 0.13 -28.42
N TYR A 139 4.56 0.57 -27.24
CA TYR A 139 3.46 0.01 -26.47
C TYR A 139 2.26 0.94 -26.35
N VAL A 140 2.49 2.25 -26.42
CA VAL A 140 1.47 3.27 -26.20
C VAL A 140 1.41 4.23 -27.37
N ARG A 141 0.19 4.60 -27.78
CA ARG A 141 0.01 5.57 -28.88
C ARG A 141 0.67 6.91 -28.53
N PRO A 142 1.26 7.60 -29.53
CA PRO A 142 1.99 8.85 -29.29
C PRO A 142 1.19 9.94 -28.56
N LEU A 143 -0.12 10.03 -28.79
CA LEU A 143 -1.02 10.98 -28.12
C LEU A 143 -1.17 10.68 -26.64
N ASP A 144 -1.29 9.41 -26.28
CA ASP A 144 -1.44 8.97 -24.89
C ASP A 144 -0.11 9.12 -24.16
N ALA A 145 1.00 8.77 -24.81
CA ALA A 145 2.33 8.96 -24.27
C ALA A 145 2.67 10.44 -23.97
N ARG A 146 2.15 11.39 -24.77
CA ARG A 146 2.35 12.83 -24.52
C ARG A 146 1.69 13.32 -23.23
N ARG A 147 0.61 12.69 -22.81
CA ARG A 147 -0.13 13.02 -21.60
C ARG A 147 0.47 12.42 -20.33
N MET A 148 1.38 11.46 -20.47
CA MET A 148 2.03 10.80 -19.34
C MET A 148 3.19 11.62 -18.82
N GLY A 149 3.25 11.80 -17.51
CA GLY A 149 4.44 12.33 -16.83
C GLY A 149 5.65 11.39 -16.96
N LYS A 150 6.84 11.92 -16.74
CA LYS A 150 8.11 11.17 -16.84
C LYS A 150 8.11 9.89 -16.01
N LEU A 151 7.69 9.99 -14.73
CA LEU A 151 7.64 8.85 -13.81
C LEU A 151 6.68 7.76 -14.30
N MET A 152 5.51 8.14 -14.79
CA MET A 152 4.54 7.19 -15.33
C MET A 152 5.08 6.47 -16.57
N LYS A 153 5.76 7.17 -17.48
CA LYS A 153 6.41 6.56 -18.64
C LYS A 153 7.47 5.55 -18.22
N SER A 154 8.32 5.93 -17.27
CA SER A 154 9.40 5.07 -16.79
C SER A 154 8.84 3.79 -16.17
N SER A 155 7.87 3.90 -15.27
CA SER A 155 7.25 2.75 -14.60
C SER A 155 6.54 1.82 -15.59
N LEU A 156 5.75 2.38 -16.52
CA LEU A 156 5.04 1.58 -17.50
C LEU A 156 5.99 0.90 -18.49
N LEU A 157 6.99 1.62 -18.99
CA LEU A 157 7.96 1.07 -19.92
C LEU A 157 8.78 -0.06 -19.28
N SER A 158 9.31 0.15 -18.07
CA SER A 158 10.08 -0.88 -17.37
C SER A 158 9.25 -2.15 -17.14
N SER A 159 7.97 -2.01 -16.78
CA SER A 159 7.06 -3.15 -16.60
C SER A 159 6.80 -3.91 -17.90
N LEU A 160 6.54 -3.19 -18.99
CA LEU A 160 6.25 -3.79 -20.31
C LEU A 160 7.48 -4.47 -20.92
N GLU A 161 8.65 -3.86 -20.81
CA GLU A 161 9.92 -4.46 -21.24
C GLU A 161 10.27 -5.70 -20.40
N ALA A 162 10.03 -5.66 -19.10
CA ALA A 162 10.23 -6.81 -18.22
C ALA A 162 9.31 -7.99 -18.61
N LEU A 163 8.04 -7.71 -18.89
CA LEU A 163 7.08 -8.71 -19.36
C LEU A 163 7.46 -9.29 -20.73
N ALA A 164 8.04 -8.48 -21.63
CA ALA A 164 8.44 -8.92 -22.95
C ALA A 164 9.69 -9.83 -22.93
N GLN A 165 10.46 -9.82 -21.83
CA GLN A 165 11.66 -10.64 -21.63
C GLN A 165 11.40 -11.91 -20.81
N ALA A 166 10.26 -11.96 -20.11
CA ALA A 166 9.86 -13.10 -19.27
C ALA A 166 9.21 -14.21 -20.08
#